data_8400b975ce75e193df277876848bb8f5
#
_entry.id   8400b975ce75e193df277876848bb8f5
#
_cell.length_a   1.000
_cell.length_b   1.000
_cell.length_c   1.000
_cell.angle_alpha   90.00
_cell.angle_beta   90.00
_cell.angle_gamma   90.00
#
_symmetry.space_group_name_H-M   'P 1'
#
loop_
_entity.id
_entity.type
_entity.pdbx_description
1 polymer ?
#
loop_
_entity_poly.entity_id
_entity_poly.type
_entity_poly.pdbx_seq_one_letter_code
_entity_poly.pdbx_strand_id
1 'polypeptide(L)'
;MSDDQRFFDFLKLRIGLDVASVGPAIIERAVRQRCSALNMADNDRYWQHLLSSQDEQQALIESVIVPETWFFRYPESFATLGRLARERLAEIGSRRPLRILSLPCSTGEEPYSIAMALFDAGFAAHQFKVEALDVSPLSVQRAQRALYGKNSFRGQQTDFRERYFSLEDDGYQLSARVCEQVSFNVGNLLDPMLLASFEPFDFVFCRNLLIYFDLKTQQQALDVLKRLTRDDLSLIHISEPTRHAQI
;
A
#
# COMPACT_ATOMS: atom_id res chain seq x y z
N MET A 1 6.85 -33.80 4.86
CA MET A 1 6.17 -32.52 4.61
C MET A 1 7.03 -31.49 5.35
N SER A 2 7.49 -30.47 4.69
CA SER A 2 8.43 -29.52 5.31
C SER A 2 7.75 -28.86 6.52
N ASP A 3 8.49 -28.76 7.62
CA ASP A 3 8.08 -28.16 8.90
C ASP A 3 7.64 -26.67 8.74
N ASP A 4 7.84 -26.12 7.54
CA ASP A 4 7.61 -24.72 7.23
C ASP A 4 6.21 -24.41 6.65
N GLN A 5 5.39 -25.44 6.31
CA GLN A 5 4.04 -25.24 5.74
C GLN A 5 3.15 -24.38 6.65
N ARG A 6 3.25 -24.53 7.97
CA ARG A 6 2.48 -23.75 8.95
C ARG A 6 2.73 -22.24 8.86
N PHE A 7 3.96 -21.81 8.53
CA PHE A 7 4.28 -20.39 8.35
C PHE A 7 3.69 -19.86 7.05
N PHE A 8 3.68 -20.68 5.99
CA PHE A 8 3.03 -20.31 4.72
C PHE A 8 1.53 -20.14 4.92
N ASP A 9 0.89 -21.10 5.59
CA ASP A 9 -0.55 -21.04 5.88
C ASP A 9 -0.90 -19.87 6.80
N PHE A 10 -0.05 -19.56 7.78
CA PHE A 10 -0.20 -18.40 8.65
C PHE A 10 -0.18 -17.09 7.86
N LEU A 11 0.83 -16.86 7.02
CA LEU A 11 0.95 -15.65 6.22
C LEU A 11 -0.17 -15.52 5.20
N LYS A 12 -0.59 -16.64 4.61
CA LYS A 12 -1.74 -16.67 3.71
C LYS A 12 -3.03 -16.29 4.43
N LEU A 13 -3.26 -16.83 5.62
CA LEU A 13 -4.45 -16.51 6.42
C LEU A 13 -4.45 -15.05 6.90
N ARG A 14 -3.28 -14.54 7.32
CA ARG A 14 -3.16 -13.21 7.91
C ARG A 14 -3.18 -12.08 6.90
N ILE A 15 -2.46 -12.22 5.80
CA ILE A 15 -2.25 -11.13 4.83
C ILE A 15 -2.50 -11.57 3.37
N GLY A 16 -2.99 -12.77 3.14
CA GLY A 16 -3.28 -13.29 1.79
C GLY A 16 -2.04 -13.71 1.00
N LEU A 17 -0.85 -13.68 1.59
CA LEU A 17 0.40 -13.94 0.89
C LEU A 17 0.48 -15.40 0.44
N ASP A 18 0.45 -15.63 -0.87
CA ASP A 18 0.56 -16.96 -1.44
C ASP A 18 2.03 -17.31 -1.71
N VAL A 19 2.47 -18.45 -1.14
CA VAL A 19 3.85 -18.93 -1.26
C VAL A 19 4.28 -19.13 -2.71
N ALA A 20 3.35 -19.51 -3.60
CA ALA A 20 3.64 -19.69 -5.02
C ALA A 20 3.99 -18.37 -5.72
N SER A 21 3.48 -17.24 -5.22
CA SER A 21 3.72 -15.90 -5.78
C SER A 21 5.05 -15.28 -5.35
N VAL A 22 5.50 -15.56 -4.12
CA VAL A 22 6.74 -14.97 -3.56
C VAL A 22 7.93 -15.92 -3.54
N GLY A 23 7.68 -17.22 -3.64
CA GLY A 23 8.66 -18.28 -3.49
C GLY A 23 8.91 -18.65 -2.01
N PRO A 24 9.04 -19.96 -1.70
CA PRO A 24 9.20 -20.43 -0.33
C PRO A 24 10.46 -19.90 0.36
N ALA A 25 11.53 -19.68 -0.39
CA ALA A 25 12.81 -19.22 0.15
C ALA A 25 12.74 -17.86 0.85
N ILE A 26 11.84 -16.97 0.44
CA ILE A 26 11.63 -15.65 1.07
C ILE A 26 11.06 -15.84 2.46
N ILE A 27 10.02 -16.68 2.59
CA ILE A 27 9.36 -16.95 3.89
C ILE A 27 10.29 -17.72 4.82
N GLU A 28 10.96 -18.74 4.32
CA GLU A 28 11.94 -19.52 5.10
C GLU A 28 13.09 -18.63 5.61
N ARG A 29 13.57 -17.70 4.79
CA ARG A 29 14.58 -16.73 5.20
C ARG A 29 14.06 -15.81 6.30
N ALA A 30 12.85 -15.30 6.17
CA ALA A 30 12.21 -14.46 7.18
C ALA A 30 12.07 -15.20 8.52
N VAL A 31 11.57 -16.43 8.50
CA VAL A 31 11.47 -17.29 9.70
C VAL A 31 12.84 -17.49 10.36
N ARG A 32 13.88 -17.86 9.59
CA ARG A 32 15.24 -18.01 10.14
C ARG A 32 15.77 -16.71 10.75
N GLN A 33 15.54 -15.56 10.12
CA GLN A 33 15.96 -14.26 10.65
C GLN A 33 15.25 -13.93 11.96
N ARG A 34 13.95 -14.21 12.06
CA ARG A 34 13.18 -13.99 13.29
C ARG A 34 13.60 -14.94 14.41
N CYS A 35 13.78 -16.25 14.12
CA CYS A 35 14.34 -17.21 15.07
C CYS A 35 15.68 -16.73 15.65
N SER A 36 16.60 -16.27 14.78
CA SER A 36 17.90 -15.77 15.21
C SER A 36 17.77 -14.51 16.06
N ALA A 37 16.92 -13.55 15.68
CA ALA A 37 16.71 -12.31 16.42
C ALA A 37 16.18 -12.53 17.85
N LEU A 38 15.41 -13.61 18.05
CA LEU A 38 14.85 -14.00 19.35
C LEU A 38 15.68 -15.05 20.06
N ASN A 39 16.85 -15.46 19.53
CA ASN A 39 17.69 -16.54 20.07
C ASN A 39 16.91 -17.85 20.29
N MET A 40 15.97 -18.16 19.40
CA MET A 40 15.19 -19.40 19.44
C MET A 40 16.00 -20.58 18.90
N ALA A 41 15.90 -21.74 19.54
CA ALA A 41 16.71 -22.89 19.18
C ALA A 41 16.25 -23.55 17.87
N ASP A 42 14.96 -23.51 17.58
CA ASP A 42 14.33 -24.18 16.45
C ASP A 42 13.02 -23.51 16.03
N ASN A 43 12.49 -23.94 14.87
CA ASN A 43 11.24 -23.43 14.32
C ASN A 43 10.01 -23.80 15.15
N ASP A 44 10.05 -24.87 15.95
CA ASP A 44 8.91 -25.28 16.79
C ASP A 44 8.70 -24.33 17.95
N ARG A 45 9.79 -23.95 18.64
CA ARG A 45 9.74 -22.92 19.69
C ARG A 45 9.33 -21.59 19.14
N TYR A 46 9.85 -21.23 17.98
CA TYR A 46 9.47 -19.99 17.31
C TYR A 46 7.98 -20.00 16.95
N TRP A 47 7.45 -21.10 16.41
CA TRP A 47 6.01 -21.23 16.12
C TRP A 47 5.13 -21.03 17.34
N GLN A 48 5.46 -21.64 18.48
CA GLN A 48 4.71 -21.45 19.72
C GLN A 48 4.71 -19.98 20.18
N HIS A 49 5.86 -19.32 20.07
CA HIS A 49 5.97 -17.91 20.38
C HIS A 49 5.16 -17.04 19.42
N LEU A 50 5.25 -17.29 18.12
CA LEU A 50 4.48 -16.59 17.08
C LEU A 50 2.97 -16.66 17.35
N LEU A 51 2.45 -17.82 17.75
CA LEU A 51 1.02 -17.97 18.05
C LEU A 51 0.57 -17.15 19.27
N SER A 52 1.45 -16.88 20.21
CA SER A 52 1.15 -16.20 21.47
C SER A 52 1.46 -14.71 21.47
N SER A 53 2.20 -14.19 20.49
CA SER A 53 2.68 -12.80 20.44
C SER A 53 2.19 -12.06 19.19
N GLN A 54 1.31 -11.10 19.38
CA GLN A 54 0.86 -10.23 18.27
C GLN A 54 2.01 -9.39 17.69
N ASP A 55 2.93 -8.92 18.53
CA ASP A 55 4.11 -8.16 18.08
C ASP A 55 4.99 -9.03 17.18
N GLU A 56 5.17 -10.31 17.52
CA GLU A 56 5.95 -11.21 16.70
C GLU A 56 5.24 -11.59 15.40
N GLN A 57 3.93 -11.74 15.42
CA GLN A 57 3.13 -11.92 14.20
C GLN A 57 3.35 -10.75 13.23
N GLN A 58 3.30 -9.52 13.75
CA GLN A 58 3.56 -8.34 12.96
C GLN A 58 5.03 -8.28 12.48
N ALA A 59 5.99 -8.62 13.33
CA ALA A 59 7.41 -8.64 12.96
C ALA A 59 7.72 -9.66 11.85
N LEU A 60 7.06 -10.83 11.85
CA LEU A 60 7.17 -11.80 10.76
C LEU A 60 6.56 -11.23 9.47
N ILE A 61 5.38 -10.60 9.53
CA ILE A 61 4.75 -9.93 8.39
C ILE A 61 5.70 -8.88 7.80
N GLU A 62 6.27 -8.00 8.63
CA GLU A 62 7.25 -6.98 8.20
C GLU A 62 8.48 -7.60 7.50
N SER A 63 8.88 -8.80 7.89
CA SER A 63 10.07 -9.47 7.33
C SER A 63 9.83 -10.05 5.93
N VAL A 64 8.58 -10.24 5.51
CA VAL A 64 8.22 -10.79 4.19
C VAL A 64 7.71 -9.73 3.22
N ILE A 65 7.34 -8.55 3.73
CA ILE A 65 6.88 -7.43 2.89
C ILE A 65 8.09 -6.74 2.27
N VAL A 66 8.03 -6.51 0.96
CA VAL A 66 9.04 -5.73 0.23
C VAL A 66 8.41 -4.40 -0.18
N PRO A 67 8.75 -3.29 0.48
CA PRO A 67 8.24 -1.97 0.12
C PRO A 67 8.95 -1.45 -1.14
N GLU A 68 8.52 -1.92 -2.32
CA GLU A 68 9.03 -1.42 -3.58
C GLU A 68 8.08 -0.39 -4.18
N THR A 69 8.37 0.90 -3.98
CA THR A 69 7.56 2.01 -4.46
C THR A 69 8.43 3.21 -4.81
N TRP A 70 7.91 4.13 -5.64
CA TRP A 70 8.50 5.42 -5.96
C TRP A 70 7.44 6.41 -6.41
N PHE A 71 7.73 7.71 -6.36
CA PHE A 71 6.82 8.75 -6.77
C PHE A 71 6.44 8.64 -8.25
N PHE A 72 5.15 8.83 -8.53
CA PHE A 72 4.57 8.76 -9.87
C PHE A 72 4.88 7.46 -10.63
N ARG A 73 4.98 6.33 -9.91
CA ARG A 73 5.05 5.01 -10.55
C ARG A 73 3.81 4.82 -11.43
N TYR A 74 4.00 4.64 -12.75
CA TYR A 74 2.95 4.63 -13.80
C TYR A 74 2.21 5.97 -13.92
N PRO A 75 2.86 7.00 -14.48
CA PRO A 75 2.34 8.38 -14.52
C PRO A 75 0.98 8.52 -15.22
N GLU A 76 0.65 7.61 -16.15
CA GLU A 76 -0.62 7.59 -16.88
C GLU A 76 -1.83 7.46 -15.95
N SER A 77 -1.68 6.75 -14.83
CA SER A 77 -2.74 6.57 -13.84
C SER A 77 -3.11 7.89 -13.17
N PHE A 78 -2.10 8.71 -12.88
CA PHE A 78 -2.30 10.01 -12.23
C PHE A 78 -2.87 11.05 -13.21
N ALA A 79 -2.46 11.02 -14.48
CA ALA A 79 -3.07 11.84 -15.53
C ALA A 79 -4.56 11.49 -15.73
N THR A 80 -4.87 10.20 -15.75
CA THR A 80 -6.25 9.70 -15.83
C THR A 80 -7.06 10.13 -14.60
N LEU A 81 -6.51 10.01 -13.39
CA LEU A 81 -7.14 10.49 -12.17
C LEU A 81 -7.51 11.97 -12.28
N GLY A 82 -6.58 12.84 -12.70
CA GLY A 82 -6.82 14.28 -12.82
C GLY A 82 -8.00 14.63 -13.74
N ARG A 83 -8.17 13.90 -14.84
CA ARG A 83 -9.30 14.05 -15.77
C ARG A 83 -10.61 13.56 -15.12
N LEU A 84 -10.66 12.33 -14.64
CA LEU A 84 -11.86 11.74 -14.04
C LEU A 84 -12.30 12.50 -12.78
N ALA A 85 -11.35 12.99 -11.99
CA ALA A 85 -11.63 13.77 -10.79
C ALA A 85 -12.34 15.09 -11.10
N ARG A 86 -11.99 15.76 -12.23
CA ARG A 86 -12.71 16.98 -12.66
C ARG A 86 -14.15 16.67 -13.05
N GLU A 87 -14.37 15.59 -13.81
CA GLU A 87 -15.70 15.11 -14.19
C GLU A 87 -16.53 14.82 -12.93
N ARG A 88 -15.96 14.06 -11.99
CA ARG A 88 -16.61 13.72 -10.74
C ARG A 88 -16.90 14.94 -9.85
N LEU A 89 -15.96 15.85 -9.72
CA LEU A 89 -16.17 17.08 -8.94
C LEU A 89 -17.30 17.93 -9.53
N ALA A 90 -17.45 17.98 -10.86
CA ALA A 90 -18.55 18.68 -11.52
C ALA A 90 -19.91 18.05 -11.18
N GLU A 91 -19.99 16.71 -11.07
CA GLU A 91 -21.22 15.99 -10.70
C GLU A 91 -21.62 16.22 -9.23
N ILE A 92 -20.66 16.11 -8.31
CA ILE A 92 -20.93 16.24 -6.87
C ILE A 92 -21.01 17.70 -6.42
N GLY A 93 -20.44 18.63 -7.19
CA GLY A 93 -20.33 20.05 -6.84
C GLY A 93 -19.55 20.26 -5.54
N SER A 94 -19.92 21.28 -4.77
CA SER A 94 -19.27 21.60 -3.49
C SER A 94 -19.88 20.89 -2.27
N ARG A 95 -20.66 19.83 -2.46
CA ARG A 95 -21.36 19.14 -1.36
C ARG A 95 -20.41 18.42 -0.41
N ARG A 96 -19.30 17.92 -0.91
CA ARG A 96 -18.24 17.22 -0.17
C ARG A 96 -16.94 17.18 -0.97
N PRO A 97 -15.79 16.93 -0.33
CA PRO A 97 -14.58 16.62 -1.07
C PRO A 97 -14.66 15.27 -1.79
N LEU A 98 -13.86 15.12 -2.84
CA LEU A 98 -13.53 13.82 -3.41
C LEU A 98 -12.79 12.98 -2.37
N ARG A 99 -13.14 11.71 -2.26
CA ARG A 99 -12.47 10.75 -1.39
C ARG A 99 -11.73 9.74 -2.24
N ILE A 100 -10.44 9.61 -2.01
CA ILE A 100 -9.55 8.71 -2.73
C ILE A 100 -8.91 7.74 -1.73
N LEU A 101 -8.87 6.45 -2.06
CA LEU A 101 -8.18 5.43 -1.29
C LEU A 101 -6.94 4.96 -2.05
N SER A 102 -5.82 4.83 -1.34
CA SER A 102 -4.59 4.17 -1.81
C SER A 102 -4.27 2.99 -0.89
N LEU A 103 -4.27 1.78 -1.44
CA LEU A 103 -3.88 0.57 -0.69
C LEU A 103 -3.27 -0.50 -1.62
N PRO A 104 -2.17 -1.14 -1.23
CA PRO A 104 -1.31 -0.78 -0.10
C PRO A 104 -0.57 0.53 -0.37
N CYS A 105 -0.43 1.37 0.63
CA CYS A 105 0.23 2.66 0.45
C CYS A 105 1.75 2.60 0.60
N SER A 106 2.29 1.51 1.10
CA SER A 106 3.71 1.33 1.37
C SER A 106 4.29 2.53 2.14
N THR A 107 5.41 3.05 1.73
CA THR A 107 6.08 4.21 2.36
C THR A 107 5.54 5.57 1.92
N GLY A 108 4.36 5.61 1.29
CA GLY A 108 3.57 6.82 1.07
C GLY A 108 3.75 7.49 -0.29
N GLU A 109 4.62 6.99 -1.16
CA GLU A 109 4.89 7.62 -2.46
C GLU A 109 3.65 7.65 -3.36
N GLU A 110 2.80 6.61 -3.35
CA GLU A 110 1.57 6.58 -4.15
C GLU A 110 0.52 7.59 -3.64
N PRO A 111 0.07 7.58 -2.38
CA PRO A 111 -0.93 8.54 -1.91
C PRO A 111 -0.46 9.99 -2.00
N TYR A 112 0.82 10.26 -1.79
CA TYR A 112 1.35 11.60 -2.00
C TYR A 112 1.43 11.99 -3.48
N SER A 113 1.71 11.04 -4.39
CA SER A 113 1.62 11.28 -5.83
C SER A 113 0.19 11.59 -6.28
N ILE A 114 -0.81 10.95 -5.68
CA ILE A 114 -2.23 11.25 -5.90
C ILE A 114 -2.51 12.71 -5.50
N ALA A 115 -2.09 13.13 -4.30
CA ALA A 115 -2.32 14.49 -3.82
C ALA A 115 -1.61 15.53 -4.69
N MET A 116 -0.34 15.31 -5.07
CA MET A 116 0.40 16.20 -5.97
C MET A 116 -0.24 16.29 -7.35
N ALA A 117 -0.67 15.16 -7.92
CA ALA A 117 -1.34 15.13 -9.22
C ALA A 117 -2.66 15.92 -9.24
N LEU A 118 -3.43 15.85 -8.15
CA LEU A 118 -4.65 16.63 -8.02
C LEU A 118 -4.35 18.13 -7.87
N PHE A 119 -3.32 18.52 -7.13
CA PHE A 119 -2.87 19.91 -7.09
C PHE A 119 -2.41 20.41 -8.46
N ASP A 120 -1.62 19.61 -9.19
CA ASP A 120 -1.18 19.95 -10.56
C ASP A 120 -2.36 20.02 -11.55
N ALA A 121 -3.43 19.26 -11.29
CA ALA A 121 -4.68 19.33 -12.04
C ALA A 121 -5.57 20.54 -11.67
N GLY A 122 -5.13 21.39 -10.74
CA GLY A 122 -5.81 22.63 -10.34
C GLY A 122 -6.81 22.48 -9.19
N PHE A 123 -6.83 21.36 -8.47
CA PHE A 123 -7.72 21.18 -7.32
C PHE A 123 -7.24 22.00 -6.12
N ALA A 124 -8.18 22.61 -5.41
CA ALA A 124 -7.93 23.23 -4.11
C ALA A 124 -7.91 22.17 -2.99
N ALA A 125 -7.20 22.46 -1.90
CA ALA A 125 -7.03 21.53 -0.79
C ALA A 125 -8.34 21.02 -0.14
N HIS A 126 -9.39 21.84 -0.16
CA HIS A 126 -10.70 21.46 0.40
C HIS A 126 -11.53 20.56 -0.53
N GLN A 127 -11.11 20.34 -1.77
CA GLN A 127 -11.87 19.61 -2.78
C GLN A 127 -11.57 18.11 -2.80
N PHE A 128 -10.54 17.66 -2.11
CA PHE A 128 -10.19 16.24 -2.05
C PHE A 128 -9.52 15.84 -0.74
N LYS A 129 -9.61 14.56 -0.42
CA LYS A 129 -8.86 13.88 0.66
C LYS A 129 -8.42 12.50 0.18
N VAL A 130 -7.23 12.11 0.61
CA VAL A 130 -6.65 10.81 0.32
C VAL A 130 -6.55 10.03 1.61
N GLU A 131 -7.14 8.85 1.65
CA GLU A 131 -6.94 7.88 2.71
C GLU A 131 -5.98 6.80 2.23
N ALA A 132 -5.03 6.44 3.05
CA ALA A 132 -3.95 5.53 2.71
C ALA A 132 -3.86 4.40 3.74
N LEU A 133 -3.82 3.16 3.27
CA LEU A 133 -3.76 1.97 4.12
C LEU A 133 -2.57 1.09 3.76
N ASP A 134 -1.93 0.55 4.79
CA ASP A 134 -0.95 -0.53 4.65
C ASP A 134 -1.04 -1.49 5.83
N VAL A 135 -0.69 -2.75 5.63
CA VAL A 135 -0.63 -3.75 6.69
C VAL A 135 0.61 -3.60 7.57
N SER A 136 1.59 -2.79 7.13
CA SER A 136 2.86 -2.53 7.79
C SER A 136 2.83 -1.22 8.59
N PRO A 137 2.80 -1.26 9.94
CA PRO A 137 2.99 -0.07 10.78
C PRO A 137 4.30 0.66 10.49
N LEU A 138 5.39 -0.06 10.17
CA LEU A 138 6.67 0.56 9.84
C LEU A 138 6.62 1.35 8.54
N SER A 139 5.92 0.82 7.52
CA SER A 139 5.70 1.54 6.26
C SER A 139 4.86 2.80 6.49
N VAL A 140 3.77 2.69 7.25
CA VAL A 140 2.92 3.82 7.61
C VAL A 140 3.71 4.90 8.39
N GLN A 141 4.52 4.50 9.35
CA GLN A 141 5.37 5.44 10.11
C GLN A 141 6.37 6.17 9.19
N ARG A 142 6.98 5.47 8.23
CA ARG A 142 7.87 6.09 7.23
C ARG A 142 7.11 7.06 6.33
N ALA A 143 5.93 6.67 5.87
CA ALA A 143 5.06 7.53 5.06
C ALA A 143 4.70 8.83 5.81
N GLN A 144 4.32 8.74 7.09
CA GLN A 144 3.98 9.90 7.92
C GLN A 144 5.17 10.84 8.16
N ARG A 145 6.40 10.33 8.19
CA ARG A 145 7.60 11.19 8.26
C ARG A 145 7.78 12.05 7.02
N ALA A 146 7.29 11.59 5.87
CA ALA A 146 7.33 12.28 4.58
C ALA A 146 8.75 12.76 4.16
N LEU A 147 9.78 12.03 4.58
CA LEU A 147 11.20 12.27 4.27
C LEU A 147 11.72 11.14 3.39
N TYR A 148 12.21 11.46 2.19
CA TYR A 148 12.48 10.49 1.15
C TYR A 148 13.90 10.57 0.60
N GLY A 149 14.52 9.41 0.42
CA GLY A 149 15.81 9.30 -0.23
C GLY A 149 15.71 9.30 -1.77
N LYS A 150 16.85 9.32 -2.44
CA LYS A 150 16.96 9.35 -3.92
C LYS A 150 16.19 8.20 -4.61
N ASN A 151 16.08 7.04 -3.97
CA ASN A 151 15.40 5.87 -4.54
C ASN A 151 13.89 6.08 -4.77
N SER A 152 13.25 6.97 -4.03
CA SER A 152 11.84 7.32 -4.23
C SER A 152 11.62 8.20 -5.47
N PHE A 153 12.68 8.70 -6.11
CA PHE A 153 12.63 9.60 -7.29
C PHE A 153 13.22 8.96 -8.56
N ARG A 154 13.21 7.65 -8.66
CA ARG A 154 13.80 6.90 -9.81
C ARG A 154 12.95 6.92 -11.08
N GLY A 155 11.81 7.60 -11.10
CA GLY A 155 10.98 7.80 -12.30
C GLY A 155 11.65 8.74 -13.33
N GLN A 156 11.11 8.74 -14.56
CA GLN A 156 11.64 9.60 -15.63
C GLN A 156 11.34 11.10 -15.41
N GLN A 157 10.21 11.42 -14.77
CA GLN A 157 9.79 12.79 -14.49
C GLN A 157 10.03 13.10 -13.02
N THR A 158 10.86 14.08 -12.73
CA THR A 158 11.21 14.49 -11.36
C THR A 158 10.97 15.96 -11.08
N ASP A 159 10.37 16.71 -12.01
CA ASP A 159 10.10 18.15 -11.86
C ASP A 159 9.18 18.48 -10.67
N PHE A 160 8.30 17.54 -10.28
CA PHE A 160 7.46 17.67 -9.09
C PHE A 160 8.29 17.78 -7.81
N ARG A 161 9.52 17.25 -7.79
CA ARG A 161 10.40 17.30 -6.62
C ARG A 161 10.76 18.74 -6.25
N GLU A 162 11.07 19.59 -7.23
CA GLU A 162 11.39 21.00 -7.00
C GLU A 162 10.17 21.81 -6.52
N ARG A 163 8.95 21.38 -6.90
CA ARG A 163 7.71 22.05 -6.51
C ARG A 163 7.20 21.67 -5.13
N TYR A 164 7.43 20.42 -4.72
CA TYR A 164 6.79 19.86 -3.55
C TYR A 164 7.74 19.43 -2.44
N PHE A 165 9.04 19.45 -2.67
CA PHE A 165 10.02 19.01 -1.68
C PHE A 165 11.09 20.05 -1.43
N SER A 166 11.56 20.11 -0.17
CA SER A 166 12.79 20.79 0.23
C SER A 166 13.91 19.76 0.43
N LEU A 167 15.13 20.12 0.05
CA LEU A 167 16.31 19.32 0.33
C LEU A 167 16.74 19.55 1.79
N GLU A 168 16.84 18.48 2.54
CA GLU A 168 17.34 18.43 3.92
C GLU A 168 18.61 17.57 3.98
N ASP A 169 19.29 17.56 5.12
CA ASP A 169 20.54 16.79 5.29
C ASP A 169 20.34 15.29 5.04
N ASP A 170 19.20 14.73 5.48
CA ASP A 170 18.88 13.31 5.40
C ASP A 170 18.02 12.92 4.17
N GLY A 171 17.69 13.87 3.29
CA GLY A 171 16.86 13.57 2.11
C GLY A 171 15.98 14.72 1.63
N TYR A 172 14.84 14.39 1.08
CA TYR A 172 13.86 15.33 0.54
C TYR A 172 12.60 15.33 1.40
N GLN A 173 12.34 16.44 2.09
CA GLN A 173 11.15 16.61 2.93
C GLN A 173 9.97 17.08 2.07
N LEU A 174 8.85 16.36 2.13
CA LEU A 174 7.62 16.73 1.43
C LEU A 174 6.96 17.94 2.10
N SER A 175 6.39 18.84 1.31
CA SER A 175 5.71 20.04 1.79
C SER A 175 4.48 19.71 2.65
N ALA A 176 4.26 20.46 3.71
CA ALA A 176 3.12 20.32 4.61
C ALA A 176 1.78 20.35 3.87
N ARG A 177 1.66 21.20 2.84
CA ARG A 177 0.46 21.30 1.98
C ARG A 177 0.03 19.96 1.39
N VAL A 178 0.99 19.12 0.97
CA VAL A 178 0.70 17.79 0.41
C VAL A 178 0.41 16.80 1.53
N CYS A 179 1.20 16.84 2.62
CA CYS A 179 1.04 15.95 3.77
C CYS A 179 -0.37 16.06 4.38
N GLU A 180 -0.92 17.26 4.50
CA GLU A 180 -2.25 17.54 5.06
C GLU A 180 -3.42 16.94 4.24
N GLN A 181 -3.18 16.53 3.01
CA GLN A 181 -4.19 15.89 2.17
C GLN A 181 -4.31 14.39 2.41
N VAL A 182 -3.32 13.77 3.06
CA VAL A 182 -3.22 12.31 3.17
C VAL A 182 -3.34 11.89 4.64
N SER A 183 -4.28 10.99 4.92
CA SER A 183 -4.44 10.33 6.22
C SER A 183 -3.99 8.88 6.12
N PHE A 184 -3.05 8.47 6.97
CA PHE A 184 -2.49 7.12 6.99
C PHE A 184 -3.08 6.28 8.10
N ASN A 185 -3.45 5.04 7.76
CA ASN A 185 -3.97 4.05 8.69
C ASN A 185 -3.28 2.70 8.49
N VAL A 186 -3.10 1.96 9.56
CA VAL A 186 -2.71 0.54 9.48
C VAL A 186 -3.97 -0.27 9.26
N GLY A 187 -3.99 -1.11 8.22
CA GLY A 187 -5.18 -1.91 7.91
C GLY A 187 -4.88 -3.02 6.91
N ASN A 188 -5.69 -4.07 6.97
CA ASN A 188 -5.61 -5.21 6.08
C ASN A 188 -6.86 -5.26 5.18
N LEU A 189 -6.68 -5.29 3.87
CA LEU A 189 -7.78 -5.41 2.90
C LEU A 189 -8.65 -6.64 3.15
N LEU A 190 -8.08 -7.71 3.68
CA LEU A 190 -8.80 -8.97 3.97
C LEU A 190 -9.50 -8.98 5.34
N ASP A 191 -9.40 -7.88 6.12
CA ASP A 191 -10.12 -7.75 7.39
C ASP A 191 -11.59 -7.37 7.13
N PRO A 192 -12.56 -8.22 7.52
CA PRO A 192 -13.98 -7.92 7.35
C PRO A 192 -14.44 -6.64 8.07
N MET A 193 -13.77 -6.26 9.16
CA MET A 193 -14.11 -5.06 9.95
C MET A 193 -13.64 -3.78 9.28
N LEU A 194 -12.67 -3.86 8.37
CA LEU A 194 -12.16 -2.69 7.65
C LEU A 194 -13.27 -1.97 6.89
N LEU A 195 -14.17 -2.73 6.25
CA LEU A 195 -15.29 -2.17 5.47
C LEU A 195 -16.28 -1.35 6.31
N ALA A 196 -16.45 -1.73 7.58
CA ALA A 196 -17.38 -1.05 8.47
C ALA A 196 -16.87 0.33 8.91
N SER A 197 -15.56 0.60 8.75
CA SER A 197 -14.92 1.85 9.18
C SER A 197 -14.91 2.93 8.09
N PHE A 198 -15.20 2.59 6.83
CA PHE A 198 -15.11 3.53 5.72
C PHE A 198 -16.44 3.75 5.00
N GLU A 199 -16.72 5.02 4.70
CA GLU A 199 -17.68 5.35 3.65
C GLU A 199 -17.05 5.10 2.27
N PRO A 200 -17.85 4.77 1.23
CA PRO A 200 -17.33 4.51 -0.11
C PRO A 200 -16.53 5.68 -0.69
N PHE A 201 -15.48 5.35 -1.43
CA PHE A 201 -14.56 6.27 -2.08
C PHE A 201 -14.99 6.59 -3.51
N ASP A 202 -14.60 7.76 -4.00
CA ASP A 202 -14.79 8.14 -5.40
C ASP A 202 -13.75 7.46 -6.31
N PHE A 203 -12.54 7.22 -5.79
CA PHE A 203 -11.47 6.50 -6.50
C PHE A 203 -10.74 5.57 -5.53
N VAL A 204 -10.40 4.37 -6.01
CA VAL A 204 -9.61 3.40 -5.25
C VAL A 204 -8.39 2.99 -6.09
N PHE A 205 -7.21 3.24 -5.54
CA PHE A 205 -5.94 2.75 -6.06
C PHE A 205 -5.57 1.48 -5.30
N CYS A 206 -5.56 0.35 -6.00
CA CYS A 206 -5.07 -0.91 -5.48
C CYS A 206 -4.09 -1.51 -6.50
N ARG A 207 -2.82 -1.25 -6.28
CA ARG A 207 -1.77 -1.57 -7.25
C ARG A 207 -0.70 -2.44 -6.63
N ASN A 208 -0.18 -3.40 -7.43
CA ASN A 208 0.90 -4.29 -7.02
C ASN A 208 0.63 -5.14 -5.75
N LEU A 209 -0.65 -5.32 -5.36
CA LEU A 209 -1.04 -6.16 -4.22
C LEU A 209 -1.53 -7.53 -4.67
N LEU A 210 -2.46 -7.56 -5.63
CA LEU A 210 -3.15 -8.79 -6.02
C LEU A 210 -2.22 -9.85 -6.62
N ILE A 211 -1.05 -9.44 -7.12
CA ILE A 211 -0.03 -10.35 -7.65
C ILE A 211 0.54 -11.31 -6.59
N TYR A 212 0.40 -10.98 -5.32
CA TYR A 212 0.85 -11.80 -4.18
C TYR A 212 -0.20 -12.79 -3.69
N PHE A 213 -1.43 -12.73 -4.22
CA PHE A 213 -2.56 -13.52 -3.77
C PHE A 213 -2.86 -14.67 -4.72
N ASP A 214 -3.36 -15.78 -4.17
CA ASP A 214 -3.96 -16.82 -5.01
C ASP A 214 -5.31 -16.34 -5.59
N LEU A 215 -5.84 -17.04 -6.58
CA LEU A 215 -7.08 -16.67 -7.28
C LEU A 215 -8.28 -16.48 -6.34
N LYS A 216 -8.40 -17.30 -5.31
CA LYS A 216 -9.48 -17.19 -4.33
C LYS A 216 -9.37 -15.91 -3.52
N THR A 217 -8.18 -15.62 -3.02
CA THR A 217 -7.89 -14.41 -2.25
C THR A 217 -8.00 -13.16 -3.12
N GLN A 218 -7.57 -13.23 -4.40
CA GLN A 218 -7.79 -12.14 -5.36
C GLN A 218 -9.27 -11.82 -5.52
N GLN A 219 -10.13 -12.85 -5.68
CA GLN A 219 -11.57 -12.61 -5.80
C GLN A 219 -12.16 -11.98 -4.54
N GLN A 220 -11.77 -12.45 -3.36
CA GLN A 220 -12.18 -11.83 -2.10
C GLN A 220 -11.74 -10.36 -2.00
N ALA A 221 -10.49 -10.07 -2.36
CA ALA A 221 -9.98 -8.71 -2.38
C ALA A 221 -10.75 -7.81 -3.35
N LEU A 222 -11.07 -8.29 -4.56
CA LEU A 222 -11.87 -7.55 -5.54
C LEU A 222 -13.28 -7.27 -5.04
N ASP A 223 -13.91 -8.22 -4.35
CA ASP A 223 -15.25 -8.02 -3.78
C ASP A 223 -15.23 -6.96 -2.67
N VAL A 224 -14.16 -6.91 -1.87
CA VAL A 224 -13.93 -5.86 -0.88
C VAL A 224 -13.73 -4.51 -1.57
N LEU A 225 -12.85 -4.43 -2.58
CA LEU A 225 -12.58 -3.19 -3.31
C LEU A 225 -13.83 -2.61 -3.98
N LYS A 226 -14.70 -3.47 -4.55
CA LYS A 226 -15.98 -3.05 -5.11
C LYS A 226 -16.89 -2.39 -4.07
N ARG A 227 -16.95 -2.92 -2.84
CA ARG A 227 -17.75 -2.34 -1.77
C ARG A 227 -17.19 -1.02 -1.25
N LEU A 228 -15.86 -0.84 -1.33
CA LEU A 228 -15.19 0.41 -0.98
C LEU A 228 -15.34 1.48 -2.05
N THR A 229 -15.71 1.11 -3.27
CA THR A 229 -15.91 2.02 -4.40
C THR A 229 -17.40 2.35 -4.55
N ARG A 230 -17.76 3.57 -4.89
CA ARG A 230 -19.15 3.94 -5.22
C ARG A 230 -19.59 3.23 -6.49
N ASP A 231 -20.86 2.82 -6.57
CA ASP A 231 -21.40 1.98 -7.66
C ASP A 231 -21.29 2.58 -9.05
N ASP A 232 -21.17 3.91 -9.14
CA ASP A 232 -21.08 4.67 -10.39
C ASP A 232 -19.64 4.97 -10.85
N LEU A 233 -18.59 4.38 -10.23
CA LEU A 233 -17.21 4.83 -10.40
C LEU A 233 -16.19 3.73 -10.66
N SER A 234 -15.05 4.16 -11.23
CA SER A 234 -13.99 3.30 -11.71
C SER A 234 -13.02 2.87 -10.61
N LEU A 235 -12.84 1.58 -10.45
CA LEU A 235 -11.66 1.02 -9.81
C LEU A 235 -10.45 1.29 -10.71
N ILE A 236 -9.51 2.14 -10.28
CA ILE A 236 -8.22 2.28 -10.96
C ILE A 236 -7.33 1.13 -10.49
N HIS A 237 -7.58 -0.04 -11.07
CA HIS A 237 -6.76 -1.21 -10.87
C HIS A 237 -5.80 -1.35 -12.04
N ILE A 238 -4.50 -1.17 -11.78
CA ILE A 238 -3.46 -1.52 -12.74
C ILE A 238 -2.70 -2.70 -12.14
N SER A 239 -3.09 -3.91 -12.56
CA SER A 239 -2.20 -5.06 -12.46
C SER A 239 -1.14 -4.90 -13.56
N GLU A 240 0.14 -4.96 -13.21
CA GLU A 240 1.15 -5.24 -14.22
C GLU A 240 0.82 -6.56 -14.89
N PRO A 241 0.90 -6.67 -16.25
CA PRO A 241 0.99 -7.96 -16.85
C PRO A 241 2.22 -8.63 -16.24
N THR A 242 2.01 -9.78 -15.60
CA THR A 242 3.05 -10.63 -15.04
C THR A 242 4.08 -10.88 -16.17
N ARG A 243 5.17 -10.12 -16.15
CA ARG A 243 6.39 -10.63 -16.74
C ARG A 243 6.82 -11.74 -15.79
N HIS A 244 6.50 -12.97 -16.17
CA HIS A 244 7.20 -14.12 -15.64
C HIS A 244 8.69 -13.78 -15.73
N ALA A 245 9.33 -13.59 -14.61
CA ALA A 245 10.77 -13.60 -14.56
C ALA A 245 11.19 -14.99 -15.03
N GLN A 246 11.52 -15.09 -16.29
CA GLN A 246 12.48 -16.09 -16.74
C GLN A 246 13.80 -15.64 -16.10
N ILE A 247 14.25 -16.34 -15.09
CA ILE A 247 15.61 -16.90 -14.91
C ILE A 247 15.58 -17.74 -13.65
#